data_8d1d8f69f1bc7a0323a21fe640b32cbf
#
_entry.id   8d1d8f69f1bc7a0323a21fe640b32cbf
#
_cell.length_a   1.000
_cell.length_b   1.000
_cell.length_c   1.000
_cell.angle_alpha   90.00
_cell.angle_beta   90.00
_cell.angle_gamma   90.00
#
_symmetry.space_group_name_H-M   'P 1'
#
loop_
_entity.id
_entity.type
_entity.pdbx_description
1 polymer ?
#
loop_
_entity_poly.entity_id
_entity_poly.type
_entity_poly.pdbx_seq_one_letter_code
_entity_poly.pdbx_strand_id
1 'polypeptide(L)'
;MQVILLERIAKLGQMGDVVDVKPGYARNFLLPQGKAKAASDSNIAAFESEKAKLEAHNLETKKEADALASKLNGQKFTIIRSASDTGALYGSVTPRDAADAANDAGFTIDRKQLTLKSPIKELGLHEIEIKLHPEVSASVTVNVARSLEEAKLQASGKSIQDLAAEQEQEAEFEIAELFDDIGSAALDDEDLGIDQEPDGSEAETSEAEKSDSNKSE
;
A
#
# COMPACT_ATOMS: atom_id res chain seq x y z
N MET A 1 -12.80 1.73 -37.87
CA MET A 1 -12.31 3.08 -38.25
C MET A 1 -10.82 3.04 -38.31
N GLN A 2 -10.27 3.38 -39.47
CA GLN A 2 -8.82 3.37 -39.69
C GLN A 2 -8.18 4.64 -39.13
N VAL A 3 -7.09 4.45 -38.39
CA VAL A 3 -6.29 5.52 -37.81
C VAL A 3 -4.80 5.25 -38.02
N ILE A 4 -4.02 6.33 -38.14
CA ILE A 4 -2.55 6.29 -38.18
C ILE A 4 -2.04 6.54 -36.78
N LEU A 5 -1.20 5.67 -36.27
CA LEU A 5 -0.58 5.84 -34.95
C LEU A 5 0.57 6.85 -35.03
N LEU A 6 0.54 7.90 -34.19
CA LEU A 6 1.61 8.89 -34.06
C LEU A 6 2.63 8.49 -32.97
N GLU A 7 2.22 7.63 -32.05
CA GLU A 7 3.03 7.06 -30.98
C GLU A 7 2.87 5.54 -30.95
N ARG A 8 3.84 4.83 -30.41
CA ARG A 8 3.69 3.40 -30.15
C ARG A 8 2.63 3.17 -29.06
N ILE A 9 1.65 2.35 -29.38
CA ILE A 9 0.60 1.97 -28.43
C ILE A 9 0.67 0.47 -28.17
N ALA A 10 0.83 0.10 -26.90
CA ALA A 10 0.83 -1.31 -26.48
C ALA A 10 -0.45 -2.01 -26.99
N LYS A 11 -0.30 -3.15 -27.65
CA LYS A 11 -1.37 -3.98 -28.23
C LYS A 11 -2.01 -3.49 -29.54
N LEU A 12 -1.65 -2.32 -30.06
CA LEU A 12 -2.15 -1.83 -31.36
C LEU A 12 -1.11 -1.88 -32.45
N GLY A 13 0.08 -1.32 -32.21
CA GLY A 13 1.14 -1.26 -33.19
C GLY A 13 2.19 -0.19 -32.89
N GLN A 14 3.06 0.01 -33.87
CA GLN A 14 4.12 1.00 -33.80
C GLN A 14 3.70 2.33 -34.41
N MET A 15 4.53 3.34 -34.25
CA MET A 15 4.33 4.63 -34.89
C MET A 15 4.34 4.49 -36.41
N GLY A 16 3.34 5.07 -37.06
CA GLY A 16 3.17 5.01 -38.51
C GLY A 16 2.29 3.87 -39.01
N ASP A 17 1.92 2.94 -38.13
CA ASP A 17 1.02 1.86 -38.52
C ASP A 17 -0.39 2.39 -38.74
N VAL A 18 -1.03 1.95 -39.84
CA VAL A 18 -2.45 2.16 -40.10
C VAL A 18 -3.22 0.99 -39.52
N VAL A 19 -3.99 1.23 -38.45
CA VAL A 19 -4.72 0.18 -37.76
C VAL A 19 -6.21 0.44 -37.76
N ASP A 20 -7.01 -0.64 -37.80
CA ASP A 20 -8.46 -0.55 -37.66
C ASP A 20 -8.86 -0.70 -36.19
N VAL A 21 -9.56 0.33 -35.67
CA VAL A 21 -9.97 0.39 -34.27
C VAL A 21 -11.48 0.68 -34.15
N LYS A 22 -12.05 0.31 -33.00
CA LYS A 22 -13.46 0.63 -32.71
C LYS A 22 -13.66 2.15 -32.75
N PRO A 23 -14.73 2.66 -33.42
CA PRO A 23 -14.96 4.10 -33.55
C PRO A 23 -15.02 4.87 -32.25
N GLY A 24 -15.58 4.28 -31.20
CA GLY A 24 -15.64 4.90 -29.87
C GLY A 24 -14.27 5.06 -29.24
N TYR A 25 -13.38 4.08 -29.37
CA TYR A 25 -12.02 4.16 -28.85
C TYR A 25 -11.19 5.21 -29.60
N ALA A 26 -11.32 5.25 -30.92
CA ALA A 26 -10.66 6.27 -31.73
C ALA A 26 -11.09 7.69 -31.31
N ARG A 27 -12.40 7.97 -31.27
CA ARG A 27 -12.93 9.32 -31.04
C ARG A 27 -12.79 9.80 -29.59
N ASN A 28 -12.89 8.89 -28.61
CA ASN A 28 -12.89 9.28 -27.19
C ASN A 28 -11.50 9.24 -26.54
N PHE A 29 -10.55 8.52 -27.14
CA PHE A 29 -9.24 8.30 -26.54
C PHE A 29 -8.09 8.68 -27.48
N LEU A 30 -7.99 8.05 -28.66
CA LEU A 30 -6.81 8.20 -29.51
C LEU A 30 -6.70 9.60 -30.13
N LEU A 31 -7.79 10.11 -30.71
CA LEU A 31 -7.81 11.43 -31.39
C LEU A 31 -7.70 12.59 -30.41
N PRO A 32 -8.44 12.63 -29.26
CA PRO A 32 -8.32 13.72 -28.30
C PRO A 32 -6.96 13.79 -27.59
N GLN A 33 -6.29 12.64 -27.41
CA GLN A 33 -4.95 12.59 -26.81
C GLN A 33 -3.81 12.83 -27.81
N GLY A 34 -4.12 13.04 -29.09
CA GLY A 34 -3.12 13.25 -30.10
C GLY A 34 -2.26 12.02 -30.42
N LYS A 35 -2.68 10.82 -29.98
CA LYS A 35 -1.93 9.56 -30.18
C LYS A 35 -2.14 8.94 -31.56
N ALA A 36 -3.19 9.33 -32.24
CA ALA A 36 -3.47 8.90 -33.59
C ALA A 36 -4.19 10.00 -34.39
N LYS A 37 -4.11 9.93 -35.71
CA LYS A 37 -4.90 10.73 -36.65
C LYS A 37 -5.78 9.81 -37.50
N ALA A 38 -6.92 10.33 -38.01
CA ALA A 38 -7.75 9.55 -38.94
C ALA A 38 -6.93 9.23 -40.20
N ALA A 39 -7.00 7.99 -40.69
CA ALA A 39 -6.30 7.57 -41.89
C ALA A 39 -7.02 8.10 -43.13
N SER A 40 -6.63 9.29 -43.58
CA SER A 40 -6.98 9.84 -44.88
C SER A 40 -5.69 10.03 -45.69
N ASP A 41 -5.80 10.02 -47.02
CA ASP A 41 -4.62 10.16 -47.90
C ASP A 41 -3.83 11.43 -47.61
N SER A 42 -4.53 12.53 -47.29
CA SER A 42 -3.90 13.79 -46.89
C SER A 42 -3.14 13.69 -45.56
N ASN A 43 -3.68 12.94 -44.60
CA ASN A 43 -3.02 12.74 -43.29
C ASN A 43 -1.86 11.78 -43.39
N ILE A 44 -1.89 10.80 -44.29
CA ILE A 44 -0.79 9.88 -44.57
C ILE A 44 0.41 10.67 -45.14
N ALA A 45 0.18 11.48 -46.16
CA ALA A 45 1.22 12.32 -46.76
C ALA A 45 1.80 13.33 -45.75
N ALA A 46 0.95 13.96 -44.92
CA ALA A 46 1.41 14.85 -43.85
C ALA A 46 2.25 14.09 -42.81
N PHE A 47 1.84 12.89 -42.42
CA PHE A 47 2.58 12.05 -41.48
C PHE A 47 3.97 11.69 -42.02
N GLU A 48 4.09 11.29 -43.28
CA GLU A 48 5.39 10.97 -43.91
C GLU A 48 6.38 12.16 -43.82
N SER A 49 5.88 13.40 -43.99
CA SER A 49 6.71 14.60 -43.88
C SER A 49 7.14 14.90 -42.43
N GLU A 50 6.33 14.54 -41.46
CA GLU A 50 6.56 14.80 -40.04
C GLU A 50 7.22 13.62 -39.31
N LYS A 51 7.29 12.44 -39.94
CA LYS A 51 7.75 11.18 -39.36
C LYS A 51 9.12 11.32 -38.66
N ALA A 52 10.09 11.94 -39.31
CA ALA A 52 11.43 12.11 -38.72
C ALA A 52 11.43 12.94 -37.44
N LYS A 53 10.55 13.97 -37.36
CA LYS A 53 10.42 14.82 -36.15
C LYS A 53 9.75 14.05 -35.01
N LEU A 54 8.72 13.26 -35.34
CA LEU A 54 8.02 12.44 -34.34
C LEU A 54 8.91 11.32 -33.82
N GLU A 55 9.73 10.71 -34.68
CA GLU A 55 10.72 9.70 -34.25
C GLU A 55 11.78 10.30 -33.33
N ALA A 56 12.28 11.49 -33.63
CA ALA A 56 13.25 12.17 -32.78
C ALA A 56 12.64 12.47 -31.40
N HIS A 57 11.43 13.01 -31.37
CA HIS A 57 10.71 13.31 -30.11
C HIS A 57 10.44 12.02 -29.29
N ASN A 58 10.01 10.94 -29.93
CA ASN A 58 9.81 9.66 -29.25
C ASN A 58 11.11 9.07 -28.69
N LEU A 59 12.24 9.26 -29.36
CA LEU A 59 13.54 8.85 -28.86
C LEU A 59 13.99 9.70 -27.66
N GLU A 60 13.69 10.99 -27.64
CA GLU A 60 13.97 11.87 -26.51
C GLU A 60 13.12 11.47 -25.30
N THR A 61 11.80 11.34 -25.46
CA THR A 61 10.90 10.92 -24.38
C THR A 61 11.24 9.53 -23.85
N LYS A 62 11.68 8.61 -24.70
CA LYS A 62 12.17 7.29 -24.29
C LYS A 62 13.43 7.41 -23.42
N LYS A 63 14.41 8.22 -23.80
CA LYS A 63 15.64 8.43 -23.02
C LYS A 63 15.35 9.04 -21.65
N GLU A 64 14.43 10.00 -21.58
CA GLU A 64 13.97 10.57 -20.32
C GLU A 64 13.29 9.52 -19.43
N ALA A 65 12.42 8.68 -20.04
CA ALA A 65 11.77 7.57 -19.34
C ALA A 65 12.78 6.52 -18.85
N ASP A 66 13.81 6.19 -19.63
CA ASP A 66 14.88 5.26 -19.23
C ASP A 66 15.71 5.83 -18.05
N ALA A 67 16.00 7.13 -18.07
CA ALA A 67 16.72 7.80 -17.00
C ALA A 67 15.88 7.83 -15.69
N LEU A 68 14.57 8.06 -15.79
CA LEU A 68 13.64 7.99 -14.66
C LEU A 68 13.46 6.56 -14.16
N ALA A 69 13.34 5.57 -15.07
CA ALA A 69 13.25 4.17 -14.72
C ALA A 69 14.47 3.69 -13.91
N SER A 70 15.66 4.11 -14.31
CA SER A 70 16.89 3.78 -13.60
C SER A 70 16.93 4.33 -12.17
N LYS A 71 16.33 5.50 -11.94
CA LYS A 71 16.22 6.12 -10.61
C LYS A 71 15.13 5.47 -9.75
N LEU A 72 14.04 5.02 -10.39
CA LEU A 72 12.87 4.43 -9.71
C LEU A 72 13.07 2.96 -9.38
N ASN A 73 13.82 2.21 -10.19
CA ASN A 73 14.06 0.79 -9.97
C ASN A 73 14.67 0.55 -8.59
N GLY A 74 13.98 -0.29 -7.80
CA GLY A 74 14.41 -0.65 -6.46
C GLY A 74 14.12 0.39 -5.38
N GLN A 75 13.45 1.50 -5.71
CA GLN A 75 12.99 2.46 -4.70
C GLN A 75 11.85 1.86 -3.86
N LYS A 76 11.83 2.27 -2.58
CA LYS A 76 10.82 1.85 -1.61
C LYS A 76 10.01 3.07 -1.19
N PHE A 77 8.70 3.02 -1.39
CA PHE A 77 7.78 4.07 -0.95
C PHE A 77 6.97 3.57 0.23
N THR A 78 6.86 4.37 1.28
CA THR A 78 6.10 4.01 2.48
C THR A 78 4.72 4.64 2.43
N ILE A 79 3.68 3.83 2.64
CA ILE A 79 2.29 4.27 2.75
C ILE A 79 1.77 3.87 4.12
N ILE A 80 1.28 4.86 4.89
CA ILE A 80 0.72 4.62 6.20
C ILE A 80 -0.80 4.50 6.08
N ARG A 81 -1.35 3.36 6.54
CA ARG A 81 -2.79 3.08 6.55
C ARG A 81 -3.19 2.30 7.79
N SER A 82 -4.40 2.55 8.28
CA SER A 82 -4.96 1.79 9.40
C SER A 82 -5.24 0.35 8.99
N ALA A 83 -4.83 -0.59 9.82
CA ALA A 83 -5.02 -2.02 9.62
C ALA A 83 -5.42 -2.72 10.92
N SER A 84 -6.01 -3.89 10.76
CA SER A 84 -6.30 -4.81 11.86
C SER A 84 -5.01 -5.45 12.38
N ASP A 85 -5.07 -6.03 13.58
CA ASP A 85 -3.96 -6.80 14.17
C ASP A 85 -3.59 -8.04 13.34
N THR A 86 -4.53 -8.54 12.55
CA THR A 86 -4.29 -9.62 11.58
C THR A 86 -3.54 -9.19 10.32
N GLY A 87 -3.19 -7.89 10.20
CA GLY A 87 -2.50 -7.35 9.04
C GLY A 87 -3.40 -6.95 7.85
N ALA A 88 -4.72 -7.08 7.98
CA ALA A 88 -5.67 -6.65 6.95
C ALA A 88 -5.96 -5.16 7.07
N LEU A 89 -5.90 -4.42 5.95
CA LEU A 89 -6.21 -2.99 5.91
C LEU A 89 -7.72 -2.73 6.09
N TYR A 90 -8.07 -1.68 6.83
CA TYR A 90 -9.44 -1.14 6.85
C TYR A 90 -9.76 -0.33 5.58
N GLY A 91 -9.40 -0.88 4.42
CA GLY A 91 -9.55 -0.24 3.13
C GLY A 91 -8.67 -0.90 2.09
N SER A 92 -8.22 -0.13 1.11
CA SER A 92 -7.28 -0.62 0.11
C SER A 92 -6.32 0.48 -0.31
N VAL A 93 -5.09 0.11 -0.64
CA VAL A 93 -4.15 1.00 -1.31
C VAL A 93 -4.41 0.93 -2.81
N THR A 94 -4.66 2.08 -3.40
CA THR A 94 -4.96 2.26 -4.81
C THR A 94 -3.76 2.82 -5.57
N PRO A 95 -3.75 2.77 -6.93
CA PRO A 95 -2.70 3.42 -7.72
C PRO A 95 -2.55 4.92 -7.45
N ARG A 96 -3.61 5.58 -6.98
CA ARG A 96 -3.56 6.99 -6.59
C ARG A 96 -2.70 7.18 -5.35
N ASP A 97 -2.93 6.38 -4.31
CA ASP A 97 -2.17 6.48 -3.05
C ASP A 97 -0.68 6.21 -3.30
N ALA A 98 -0.38 5.26 -4.18
CA ALA A 98 1.00 4.97 -4.57
C ALA A 98 1.64 6.11 -5.40
N ALA A 99 0.87 6.78 -6.27
CA ALA A 99 1.35 7.96 -7.00
C ALA A 99 1.62 9.12 -6.04
N ASP A 100 0.71 9.38 -5.09
CA ASP A 100 0.86 10.44 -4.10
C ASP A 100 2.13 10.19 -3.23
N ALA A 101 2.37 8.96 -2.77
CA ALA A 101 3.58 8.60 -2.02
C ALA A 101 4.88 8.74 -2.84
N ALA A 102 4.84 8.42 -4.13
CA ALA A 102 5.99 8.63 -5.01
C ALA A 102 6.26 10.12 -5.29
N ASN A 103 5.20 10.93 -5.42
CA ASN A 103 5.32 12.38 -5.58
C ASN A 103 5.88 13.05 -4.31
N ASP A 104 5.49 12.59 -3.13
CA ASP A 104 6.05 13.04 -1.84
C ASP A 104 7.53 12.71 -1.71
N ALA A 105 7.98 11.61 -2.33
CA ALA A 105 9.40 11.24 -2.43
C ALA A 105 10.16 12.01 -3.52
N GLY A 106 9.50 12.93 -4.24
CA GLY A 106 10.10 13.80 -5.26
C GLY A 106 10.11 13.25 -6.68
N PHE A 107 9.36 12.17 -6.94
CA PHE A 107 9.18 11.62 -8.29
C PHE A 107 7.83 12.08 -8.86
N THR A 108 7.84 12.66 -10.06
CA THR A 108 6.58 13.05 -10.72
C THR A 108 6.00 11.85 -11.47
N ILE A 109 5.00 11.20 -10.87
CA ILE A 109 4.37 10.00 -11.42
C ILE A 109 2.85 10.18 -11.47
N ASP A 110 2.26 9.90 -12.63
CA ASP A 110 0.82 9.92 -12.81
C ASP A 110 0.20 8.57 -12.35
N ARG A 111 -0.97 8.62 -11.70
CA ARG A 111 -1.75 7.42 -11.34
C ARG A 111 -2.03 6.48 -12.53
N LYS A 112 -2.05 7.02 -13.76
CA LYS A 112 -2.27 6.24 -14.98
C LYS A 112 -1.07 5.38 -15.37
N GLN A 113 0.13 5.74 -14.91
CA GLN A 113 1.38 5.03 -15.16
C GLN A 113 1.53 3.83 -14.21
N LEU A 114 0.84 3.85 -13.06
CA LEU A 114 0.89 2.77 -12.08
C LEU A 114 -0.07 1.64 -12.45
N THR A 115 0.48 0.43 -12.52
CA THR A 115 -0.29 -0.78 -12.82
C THR A 115 -0.31 -1.68 -11.59
N LEU A 116 -1.47 -1.77 -10.93
CA LEU A 116 -1.73 -2.74 -9.89
C LEU A 116 -2.56 -3.88 -10.45
N LYS A 117 -2.19 -5.12 -10.17
CA LYS A 117 -2.98 -6.31 -10.55
C LYS A 117 -4.30 -6.36 -9.77
N SER A 118 -4.25 -5.99 -8.50
CA SER A 118 -5.38 -5.84 -7.59
C SER A 118 -5.09 -4.75 -6.57
N PRO A 119 -6.12 -4.09 -5.99
CA PRO A 119 -5.92 -3.19 -4.87
C PRO A 119 -5.27 -3.91 -3.69
N ILE A 120 -4.25 -3.30 -3.07
CA ILE A 120 -3.55 -3.88 -1.92
C ILE A 120 -4.45 -3.76 -0.69
N LYS A 121 -4.62 -4.87 0.04
CA LYS A 121 -5.46 -4.95 1.24
C LYS A 121 -4.73 -5.47 2.47
N GLU A 122 -3.45 -5.75 2.35
CA GLU A 122 -2.61 -6.33 3.40
C GLU A 122 -1.41 -5.43 3.68
N LEU A 123 -0.92 -5.45 4.92
CA LEU A 123 0.34 -4.81 5.29
C LEU A 123 1.53 -5.56 4.69
N GLY A 124 2.64 -4.86 4.51
CA GLY A 124 3.89 -5.44 4.06
C GLY A 124 4.45 -4.81 2.79
N LEU A 125 5.38 -5.52 2.15
CA LEU A 125 6.08 -5.09 0.95
C LEU A 125 5.34 -5.61 -0.28
N HIS A 126 4.93 -4.70 -1.16
CA HIS A 126 4.23 -5.01 -2.40
C HIS A 126 4.98 -4.43 -3.58
N GLU A 127 5.20 -5.25 -4.59
CA GLU A 127 5.84 -4.82 -5.83
C GLU A 127 4.79 -4.25 -6.80
N ILE A 128 5.07 -3.05 -7.33
CA ILE A 128 4.21 -2.32 -8.26
C ILE A 128 4.99 -2.01 -9.53
N GLU A 129 4.36 -2.23 -10.68
CA GLU A 129 4.90 -1.86 -11.97
C GLU A 129 4.46 -0.45 -12.37
N ILE A 130 5.44 0.40 -12.70
CA ILE A 130 5.23 1.75 -13.23
C ILE A 130 5.58 1.76 -14.71
N LYS A 131 4.63 2.14 -15.55
CA LYS A 131 4.82 2.30 -17.01
C LYS A 131 5.09 3.75 -17.33
N LEU A 132 6.35 4.09 -17.50
CA LEU A 132 6.78 5.44 -17.86
C LEU A 132 6.61 5.72 -19.35
N HIS A 133 6.90 4.73 -20.17
CA HIS A 133 6.76 4.78 -21.62
C HIS A 133 6.17 3.45 -22.11
N PRO A 134 5.57 3.35 -23.32
CA PRO A 134 5.10 2.07 -23.87
C PRO A 134 6.16 0.97 -23.96
N GLU A 135 7.44 1.35 -23.96
CA GLU A 135 8.58 0.44 -24.02
C GLU A 135 9.36 0.34 -22.70
N VAL A 136 9.13 1.23 -21.74
CA VAL A 136 9.91 1.37 -20.51
C VAL A 136 9.00 1.20 -19.31
N SER A 137 9.28 0.18 -18.52
CA SER A 137 8.64 -0.04 -17.22
C SER A 137 9.70 -0.11 -16.12
N ALA A 138 9.33 0.34 -14.93
CA ALA A 138 10.13 0.25 -13.72
C ALA A 138 9.35 -0.51 -12.65
N SER A 139 10.03 -1.30 -11.82
CA SER A 139 9.43 -1.93 -10.66
C SER A 139 9.85 -1.18 -9.40
N VAL A 140 8.87 -0.89 -8.55
CA VAL A 140 9.06 -0.24 -7.25
C VAL A 140 8.41 -1.06 -6.15
N THR A 141 8.94 -0.98 -4.96
CA THR A 141 8.38 -1.63 -3.79
C THR A 141 7.62 -0.62 -2.95
N VAL A 142 6.34 -0.89 -2.70
CA VAL A 142 5.54 -0.10 -1.76
C VAL A 142 5.45 -0.84 -0.44
N ASN A 143 5.86 -0.18 0.61
CA ASN A 143 5.78 -0.64 1.98
C ASN A 143 4.53 -0.08 2.64
N VAL A 144 3.56 -0.93 2.94
CA VAL A 144 2.31 -0.54 3.60
C VAL A 144 2.40 -0.92 5.07
N ALA A 145 2.35 0.10 5.95
CA ALA A 145 2.50 -0.06 7.41
C ALA A 145 1.47 0.76 8.17
N ARG A 146 1.28 0.47 9.47
CA ARG A 146 0.43 1.24 10.38
C ARG A 146 1.13 2.50 10.91
N SER A 147 2.45 2.40 11.10
CA SER A 147 3.29 3.49 11.61
C SER A 147 4.62 3.56 10.86
N LEU A 148 5.34 4.68 11.02
CA LEU A 148 6.68 4.85 10.46
C LEU A 148 7.71 3.87 11.08
N GLU A 149 7.51 3.48 12.33
CA GLU A 149 8.37 2.54 13.04
C GLU A 149 8.21 1.14 12.46
N GLU A 150 6.97 0.69 12.30
CA GLU A 150 6.66 -0.58 11.65
C GLU A 150 7.20 -0.63 10.21
N ALA A 151 7.07 0.46 9.46
CA ALA A 151 7.63 0.54 8.11
C ALA A 151 9.15 0.33 8.07
N LYS A 152 9.89 0.87 9.05
CA LYS A 152 11.35 0.68 9.16
C LYS A 152 11.69 -0.77 9.50
N LEU A 153 10.94 -1.39 10.39
CA LEU A 153 11.13 -2.78 10.79
C LEU A 153 10.83 -3.74 9.64
N GLN A 154 9.74 -3.52 8.90
CA GLN A 154 9.42 -4.29 7.69
C GLN A 154 10.49 -4.11 6.60
N ALA A 155 11.04 -2.90 6.45
CA ALA A 155 12.13 -2.64 5.51
C ALA A 155 13.43 -3.40 5.87
N SER A 156 13.64 -3.75 7.16
CA SER A 156 14.76 -4.59 7.63
C SER A 156 14.53 -6.09 7.45
N GLY A 157 13.35 -6.50 6.94
CA GLY A 157 13.05 -7.89 6.63
C GLY A 157 12.36 -8.68 7.75
N LYS A 158 11.96 -8.03 8.85
CA LYS A 158 11.16 -8.66 9.90
C LYS A 158 9.69 -8.72 9.45
N SER A 159 9.06 -9.88 9.57
CA SER A 159 7.64 -10.03 9.27
C SER A 159 6.79 -9.44 10.41
N ILE A 160 5.52 -9.10 10.11
CA ILE A 160 4.57 -8.61 11.13
C ILE A 160 4.37 -9.68 12.22
N GLN A 161 4.43 -10.95 11.86
CA GLN A 161 4.30 -12.06 12.80
C GLN A 161 5.51 -12.17 13.74
N ASP A 162 6.72 -11.92 13.22
CA ASP A 162 7.93 -11.91 14.04
C ASP A 162 7.93 -10.74 15.03
N LEU A 163 7.40 -9.58 14.60
CA LEU A 163 7.27 -8.40 15.46
C LEU A 163 6.21 -8.59 16.55
N ALA A 164 5.08 -9.21 16.22
CA ALA A 164 4.06 -9.54 17.20
C ALA A 164 4.60 -10.53 18.23
N ALA A 165 5.36 -11.55 17.78
CA ALA A 165 5.99 -12.52 18.67
C ALA A 165 7.09 -11.89 19.56
N GLU A 166 7.90 -10.96 19.03
CA GLU A 166 8.87 -10.19 19.83
C GLU A 166 8.17 -9.33 20.90
N GLN A 167 7.09 -8.63 20.52
CA GLN A 167 6.33 -7.80 21.47
C GLN A 167 5.63 -8.62 22.54
N GLU A 168 5.08 -9.81 22.20
CA GLU A 168 4.50 -10.73 23.17
C GLU A 168 5.57 -11.24 24.13
N GLN A 169 6.77 -11.61 23.64
CA GLN A 169 7.86 -12.06 24.48
C GLN A 169 8.40 -10.95 25.40
N GLU A 170 8.53 -9.72 24.89
CA GLU A 170 8.93 -8.57 25.70
C GLU A 170 7.88 -8.27 26.80
N ALA A 171 6.58 -8.30 26.44
CA ALA A 171 5.51 -8.10 27.41
C ALA A 171 5.45 -9.23 28.46
N GLU A 172 5.65 -10.50 28.05
CA GLU A 172 5.74 -11.63 28.99
C GLU A 172 6.96 -11.48 29.93
N PHE A 173 8.09 -11.00 29.40
CA PHE A 173 9.30 -10.78 30.21
C PHE A 173 9.10 -9.64 31.22
N GLU A 174 8.51 -8.50 30.80
CA GLU A 174 8.19 -7.39 31.71
C GLU A 174 7.19 -7.82 32.79
N ILE A 175 6.18 -8.62 32.42
CA ILE A 175 5.23 -9.15 33.39
C ILE A 175 5.92 -10.09 34.38
N ALA A 176 6.79 -10.98 33.93
CA ALA A 176 7.55 -11.89 34.78
C ALA A 176 8.47 -11.14 35.74
N GLU A 177 9.16 -10.09 35.28
CA GLU A 177 10.01 -9.24 36.13
C GLU A 177 9.20 -8.48 37.19
N LEU A 178 8.00 -8.00 36.83
CA LEU A 178 7.06 -7.38 37.78
C LEU A 178 6.56 -8.35 38.85
N PHE A 179 6.32 -9.61 38.49
CA PHE A 179 5.89 -10.63 39.44
C PHE A 179 7.03 -11.07 40.36
N ASP A 180 8.28 -11.13 39.88
CA ASP A 180 9.47 -11.40 40.70
C ASP A 180 9.73 -10.28 41.72
N ASP A 181 9.54 -9.01 41.30
CA ASP A 181 9.71 -7.85 42.18
C ASP A 181 8.61 -7.77 43.25
N ILE A 182 7.35 -8.10 42.90
CA ILE A 182 6.24 -8.22 43.87
C ILE A 182 6.45 -9.40 44.82
N GLY A 183 6.99 -10.54 44.31
CA GLY A 183 7.32 -11.70 45.11
C GLY A 183 8.43 -11.45 46.11
N SER A 184 9.46 -10.67 45.72
CA SER A 184 10.55 -10.30 46.61
C SER A 184 10.11 -9.29 47.70
N ALA A 185 9.22 -8.34 47.35
CA ALA A 185 8.67 -7.38 48.30
C ALA A 185 7.72 -8.04 49.33
N ALA A 186 7.05 -9.13 48.96
CA ALA A 186 6.19 -9.88 49.85
C ALA A 186 6.93 -10.75 50.88
N LEU A 187 8.21 -11.06 50.60
CA LEU A 187 9.05 -11.84 51.52
C LEU A 187 9.72 -10.98 52.61
N ASP A 188 9.84 -9.67 52.41
CA ASP A 188 10.39 -8.74 53.40
C ASP A 188 9.38 -8.28 54.47
N ASP A 189 8.09 -8.59 54.29
CA ASP A 189 7.01 -8.17 55.21
C ASP A 189 6.57 -9.28 56.22
N GLU A 190 7.19 -10.48 56.22
CA GLU A 190 6.87 -11.54 57.19
C GLU A 190 7.62 -11.46 58.54
N ASP A 191 8.41 -10.39 58.80
CA ASP A 191 9.15 -10.23 60.08
C ASP A 191 8.53 -9.11 61.00
N LEU A 192 7.24 -8.88 60.91
CA LEU A 192 6.51 -8.11 61.94
C LEU A 192 5.52 -9.01 62.65
N GLY A 193 6.04 -9.69 63.71
CA GLY A 193 5.24 -10.40 64.64
C GLY A 193 4.20 -9.53 65.29
N ILE A 194 2.93 -9.92 65.17
CA ILE A 194 1.84 -9.49 66.07
C ILE A 194 1.13 -10.75 66.55
N ASP A 195 1.51 -11.14 67.76
CA ASP A 195 0.66 -11.90 68.67
C ASP A 195 -0.66 -11.14 68.85
N GLN A 196 -1.82 -11.84 68.71
CA GLN A 196 -2.88 -11.82 69.67
C GLN A 196 -4.07 -12.71 69.25
N GLU A 197 -4.54 -13.37 70.24
CA GLU A 197 -5.53 -14.43 70.39
C GLU A 197 -6.97 -14.05 69.99
N PRO A 198 -7.83 -15.08 69.89
CA PRO A 198 -9.17 -15.00 69.31
C PRO A 198 -10.25 -14.65 70.37
N ASP A 199 -11.22 -13.90 70.00
CA ASP A 199 -12.48 -13.89 70.68
C ASP A 199 -13.66 -14.02 69.69
N GLY A 200 -14.53 -14.96 70.04
CA GLY A 200 -15.66 -15.38 69.26
C GLY A 200 -16.87 -14.49 69.43
N SER A 201 -17.79 -14.63 68.54
CA SER A 201 -19.23 -14.79 68.67
C SER A 201 -19.88 -14.63 67.31
N GLU A 202 -20.39 -15.68 66.80
CA GLU A 202 -21.83 -16.04 66.65
C GLU A 202 -22.75 -15.03 65.95
N ALA A 203 -23.39 -15.63 64.98
CA ALA A 203 -24.81 -15.51 64.59
C ALA A 203 -25.16 -14.37 63.64
N GLU A 204 -25.85 -14.59 62.67
CA GLU A 204 -27.08 -15.15 62.18
C GLU A 204 -27.47 -14.51 60.83
N THR A 205 -27.79 -15.37 59.95
CA THR A 205 -29.00 -15.49 59.12
C THR A 205 -29.71 -14.25 58.59
N SER A 206 -29.96 -14.25 57.33
CA SER A 206 -31.25 -14.25 56.60
C SER A 206 -31.01 -13.79 55.16
N GLU A 207 -31.20 -14.64 54.21
CA GLU A 207 -32.43 -15.01 53.49
C GLU A 207 -33.13 -13.86 52.77
N ALA A 208 -33.30 -14.17 51.51
CA ALA A 208 -34.49 -13.93 50.66
C ALA A 208 -34.50 -12.56 49.95
N GLU A 209 -34.85 -12.49 48.78
CA GLU A 209 -35.74 -13.04 47.77
C GLU A 209 -35.76 -12.07 46.57
N LYS A 210 -35.73 -12.69 45.45
CA LYS A 210 -36.66 -12.60 44.30
C LYS A 210 -37.24 -11.26 43.88
N SER A 211 -37.20 -11.07 42.67
CA SER A 211 -38.28 -10.96 41.64
C SER A 211 -37.92 -9.88 40.64
N ASP A 212 -37.85 -10.25 39.45
CA ASP A 212 -38.88 -10.54 38.45
C ASP A 212 -39.29 -9.33 37.63
N SER A 213 -39.19 -9.59 36.40
CA SER A 213 -40.08 -9.20 35.30
C SER A 213 -39.97 -7.81 34.63
N ASN A 214 -39.80 -7.92 33.43
CA ASN A 214 -40.74 -7.65 32.32
C ASN A 214 -40.52 -6.39 31.50
N LYS A 215 -40.22 -6.64 30.24
CA LYS A 215 -41.10 -6.52 29.05
C LYS A 215 -41.27 -5.13 28.45
N SER A 216 -41.05 -5.17 27.13
CA SER A 216 -41.69 -4.39 26.06
C SER A 216 -41.33 -2.89 25.98
N GLU A 217 -40.87 -2.41 24.90
CA GLU A 217 -41.49 -2.34 23.53
C GLU A 217 -40.41 -2.14 22.46
#